data_e335b1b7d28e03fbccb18301c39f2e74
#
_entry.id   e335b1b7d28e03fbccb18301c39f2e74
#
_cell.length_a   1.000
_cell.length_b   1.000
_cell.length_c   1.000
_cell.angle_alpha   90.00
_cell.angle_beta   90.00
_cell.angle_gamma   90.00
#
_symmetry.space_group_name_H-M   'P 1'
#
loop_
_entity.id
_entity.type
_entity.pdbx_description
1 polymer ?
#
loop_
_entity_poly.entity_id
_entity_poly.type
_entity_poly.pdbx_seq_one_letter_code
_entity_poly.pdbx_strand_id
1 'polypeptide(L)'
;MIELVIFDIDGVLTDGSILVNSQGQEQKRVNIKDIDAIFELKRRGYLLAAVTGEKTEIVEYFHRRLPWDRFYSGCKQKLETIQKLVTDLGLTMEQAAYIGDGKYDLEVLPHVGMSVCPADAIREARLQADVVLHQAGGDGCIWELLSILAEDRCPDSAESYLNARMAEHQLIFKRMAADRPLAARIMAVGQALVERMQKGGQLFLCGNGGSAADAQHIAAEFVGRFYQERPALCAEALTVNTSILTAIGNDYGYERVFVRQLEAKAHPKDVLIGISTSGSSNNILEALRCGQRMGLLNVMLTGEHYPSELDEL
;
A
#
# COMPACT_ATOMS: atom_id res chain seq x y z
N MET A 1 2.40 23.15 -17.06
CA MET A 1 2.71 22.34 -15.85
C MET A 1 2.17 20.95 -16.08
N ILE A 2 2.99 19.92 -15.86
CA ILE A 2 2.58 18.51 -16.01
C ILE A 2 1.67 18.10 -14.86
N GLU A 3 0.54 17.47 -15.18
CA GLU A 3 -0.43 16.98 -14.21
C GLU A 3 -0.66 15.47 -14.31
N LEU A 4 -0.44 14.89 -15.48
CA LEU A 4 -0.60 13.48 -15.77
C LEU A 4 0.76 12.90 -16.21
N VAL A 5 1.17 11.78 -15.63
CA VAL A 5 2.34 11.02 -16.09
C VAL A 5 1.85 9.68 -16.63
N ILE A 6 2.18 9.41 -17.88
CA ILE A 6 1.75 8.21 -18.61
C ILE A 6 2.97 7.35 -18.90
N PHE A 7 2.87 6.07 -18.58
CA PHE A 7 3.97 5.11 -18.69
C PHE A 7 3.67 4.03 -19.74
N ASP A 8 4.66 3.71 -20.55
CA ASP A 8 4.75 2.36 -21.08
C ASP A 8 5.23 1.41 -19.96
N ILE A 9 5.05 0.12 -20.14
CA ILE A 9 5.47 -0.90 -19.17
C ILE A 9 6.78 -1.55 -19.60
N ASP A 10 6.80 -2.13 -20.80
CA ASP A 10 7.95 -2.89 -21.29
C ASP A 10 9.04 -1.95 -21.82
N GLY A 11 10.25 -2.10 -21.31
CA GLY A 11 11.36 -1.20 -21.61
C GLY A 11 11.35 0.12 -20.83
N VAL A 12 10.37 0.33 -19.94
CA VAL A 12 10.28 1.49 -19.03
C VAL A 12 10.22 1.02 -17.58
N LEU A 13 9.13 0.39 -17.16
CA LEU A 13 9.02 -0.21 -15.82
C LEU A 13 9.83 -1.51 -15.73
N THR A 14 9.90 -2.25 -16.81
CA THR A 14 10.77 -3.42 -16.97
C THR A 14 11.99 -3.08 -17.84
N ASP A 15 13.00 -3.96 -17.83
CA ASP A 15 14.20 -3.82 -18.68
C ASP A 15 13.96 -4.23 -20.15
N GLY A 16 12.70 -4.43 -20.57
CA GLY A 16 12.34 -4.82 -21.92
C GLY A 16 12.72 -6.26 -22.30
N SER A 17 13.38 -7.02 -21.41
CA SER A 17 13.72 -8.43 -21.63
C SER A 17 12.63 -9.37 -21.12
N ILE A 18 12.54 -10.54 -21.76
CA ILE A 18 11.68 -11.65 -21.32
C ILE A 18 12.56 -12.85 -21.07
N LEU A 19 12.54 -13.38 -19.86
CA LEU A 19 13.12 -14.68 -19.51
C LEU A 19 12.03 -15.75 -19.65
N VAL A 20 12.28 -16.76 -20.47
CA VAL A 20 11.32 -17.85 -20.69
C VAL A 20 11.92 -19.14 -20.15
N ASN A 21 11.24 -19.83 -19.25
CA ASN A 21 11.66 -21.13 -18.75
C ASN A 21 11.24 -22.26 -19.70
N SER A 22 11.67 -23.51 -19.42
CA SER A 22 11.37 -24.68 -20.23
C SER A 22 9.87 -25.05 -20.29
N GLN A 23 9.04 -24.44 -19.44
CA GLN A 23 7.59 -24.62 -19.41
C GLN A 23 6.85 -23.51 -20.17
N GLY A 24 7.59 -22.56 -20.80
CA GLY A 24 7.01 -21.43 -21.51
C GLY A 24 6.52 -20.29 -20.60
N GLN A 25 6.86 -20.31 -19.31
CA GLN A 25 6.50 -19.24 -18.39
C GLN A 25 7.48 -18.08 -18.56
N GLU A 26 6.92 -16.89 -18.66
CA GLU A 26 7.66 -15.64 -18.80
C GLU A 26 7.95 -14.99 -17.44
N GLN A 27 9.12 -14.38 -17.35
CA GLN A 27 9.52 -13.54 -16.22
C GLN A 27 10.07 -12.22 -16.75
N LYS A 28 9.78 -11.13 -16.05
CA LYS A 28 10.30 -9.79 -16.35
C LYS A 28 10.99 -9.23 -15.12
N ARG A 29 12.07 -8.50 -15.32
CA ARG A 29 12.80 -7.83 -14.25
C ARG A 29 12.27 -6.42 -14.06
N VAL A 30 12.10 -6.01 -12.82
CA VAL A 30 11.76 -4.62 -12.42
C VAL A 30 12.71 -4.13 -11.34
N ASN A 31 12.94 -2.84 -11.29
CA ASN A 31 13.69 -2.19 -10.22
C ASN A 31 12.73 -1.71 -9.15
N ILE A 32 13.01 -2.03 -7.89
CA ILE A 32 12.17 -1.60 -6.77
C ILE A 32 12.14 -0.07 -6.63
N LYS A 33 13.23 0.63 -6.99
CA LYS A 33 13.27 2.09 -6.97
C LYS A 33 12.28 2.72 -7.95
N ASP A 34 12.05 2.09 -9.12
CA ASP A 34 11.06 2.55 -10.07
C ASP A 34 9.64 2.37 -9.56
N ILE A 35 9.39 1.27 -8.85
CA ILE A 35 8.14 1.06 -8.12
C ILE A 35 7.92 2.15 -7.07
N ASP A 36 8.94 2.42 -6.24
CA ASP A 36 8.88 3.47 -5.21
C ASP A 36 8.68 4.86 -5.82
N ALA A 37 9.30 5.14 -6.99
CA ALA A 37 9.13 6.40 -7.71
C ALA A 37 7.68 6.60 -8.19
N ILE A 38 7.00 5.55 -8.66
CA ILE A 38 5.59 5.61 -9.06
C ILE A 38 4.71 5.97 -7.85
N PHE A 39 4.94 5.35 -6.68
CA PHE A 39 4.21 5.71 -5.47
C PHE A 39 4.50 7.14 -5.03
N GLU A 40 5.75 7.59 -5.16
CA GLU A 40 6.15 8.96 -4.81
C GLU A 40 5.55 10.00 -5.78
N LEU A 41 5.49 9.72 -7.09
CA LEU A 41 4.77 10.56 -8.05
C LEU A 41 3.30 10.70 -7.68
N LYS A 42 2.67 9.58 -7.32
CA LYS A 42 1.28 9.59 -6.82
C LYS A 42 1.12 10.42 -5.56
N ARG A 43 2.06 10.27 -4.62
CA ARG A 43 2.09 11.05 -3.37
C ARG A 43 2.23 12.56 -3.62
N ARG A 44 2.93 12.96 -4.68
CA ARG A 44 3.10 14.36 -5.10
C ARG A 44 1.91 14.91 -5.89
N GLY A 45 0.83 14.15 -6.01
CA GLY A 45 -0.43 14.59 -6.61
C GLY A 45 -0.47 14.49 -8.13
N TYR A 46 0.46 13.75 -8.78
CA TYR A 46 0.33 13.45 -10.20
C TYR A 46 -0.79 12.43 -10.43
N LEU A 47 -1.54 12.64 -11.49
CA LEU A 47 -2.36 11.57 -12.07
C LEU A 47 -1.43 10.60 -12.79
N LEU A 48 -1.67 9.29 -12.61
CA LEU A 48 -0.82 8.26 -13.19
C LEU A 48 -1.63 7.35 -14.11
N ALA A 49 -1.11 7.13 -15.31
CA ALA A 49 -1.69 6.18 -16.23
C ALA A 49 -0.63 5.24 -16.82
N ALA A 50 -1.03 4.02 -17.15
CA ALA A 50 -0.21 3.12 -17.95
C ALA A 50 -0.91 2.77 -19.25
N VAL A 51 -0.16 2.78 -20.36
CA VAL A 51 -0.65 2.41 -21.70
C VAL A 51 0.36 1.47 -22.33
N THR A 52 0.08 0.17 -22.32
CA THR A 52 0.98 -0.88 -22.83
C THR A 52 0.38 -1.69 -23.97
N GLY A 53 1.21 -2.10 -24.92
CA GLY A 53 0.82 -2.97 -26.03
C GLY A 53 0.58 -4.43 -25.63
N GLU A 54 1.10 -4.85 -24.48
CA GLU A 54 1.00 -6.22 -23.99
C GLU A 54 -0.26 -6.44 -23.14
N LYS A 55 -0.72 -7.72 -23.13
CA LYS A 55 -1.83 -8.17 -22.29
C LYS A 55 -1.50 -9.55 -21.71
N THR A 56 -0.64 -9.57 -20.69
CA THR A 56 -0.15 -10.78 -20.04
C THR A 56 -0.50 -10.77 -18.55
N GLU A 57 -0.34 -11.90 -17.85
CA GLU A 57 -0.55 -11.99 -16.41
C GLU A 57 0.40 -11.05 -15.62
N ILE A 58 1.61 -10.82 -16.16
CA ILE A 58 2.59 -9.91 -15.56
C ILE A 58 2.09 -8.46 -15.66
N VAL A 59 1.49 -8.07 -16.79
CA VAL A 59 0.89 -6.75 -16.98
C VAL A 59 -0.29 -6.55 -16.00
N GLU A 60 -1.14 -7.56 -15.82
CA GLU A 60 -2.23 -7.53 -14.85
C GLU A 60 -1.71 -7.47 -13.39
N TYR A 61 -0.55 -8.05 -13.10
CA TYR A 61 0.11 -7.88 -11.79
C TYR A 61 0.47 -6.42 -11.54
N PHE A 62 1.07 -5.71 -12.51
CA PHE A 62 1.39 -4.28 -12.38
C PHE A 62 0.13 -3.41 -12.27
N HIS A 63 -0.92 -3.76 -12.99
CA HIS A 63 -2.21 -3.07 -12.87
C HIS A 63 -2.73 -3.10 -11.44
N ARG A 64 -2.69 -4.25 -10.78
CA ARG A 64 -3.18 -4.42 -9.41
C ARG A 64 -2.26 -3.82 -8.34
N ARG A 65 -0.94 -3.88 -8.57
CA ARG A 65 0.06 -3.51 -7.57
C ARG A 65 0.30 -2.01 -7.48
N LEU A 66 0.22 -1.28 -8.59
CA LEU A 66 0.64 0.12 -8.68
C LEU A 66 -0.55 1.08 -8.67
N PRO A 67 -0.39 2.32 -8.19
CA PRO A 67 -1.49 3.24 -7.89
C PRO A 67 -1.99 4.00 -9.13
N TRP A 68 -2.31 3.30 -10.19
CA TRP A 68 -2.81 3.89 -11.44
C TRP A 68 -4.19 4.53 -11.29
N ASP A 69 -4.38 5.71 -11.87
CA ASP A 69 -5.69 6.31 -12.06
C ASP A 69 -6.40 5.72 -13.27
N ARG A 70 -5.61 5.34 -14.29
CA ARG A 70 -6.07 4.68 -15.50
C ARG A 70 -5.04 3.65 -15.97
N PHE A 71 -5.53 2.55 -16.53
CA PHE A 71 -4.67 1.48 -17.03
C PHE A 71 -5.24 0.86 -18.31
N TYR A 72 -4.44 0.83 -19.35
CA TYR A 72 -4.82 0.30 -20.66
C TYR A 72 -3.80 -0.73 -21.11
N SER A 73 -4.23 -2.00 -21.21
CA SER A 73 -3.41 -3.13 -21.72
C SER A 73 -3.86 -3.57 -23.10
N GLY A 74 -2.96 -4.16 -23.87
CA GLY A 74 -3.23 -4.61 -25.24
C GLY A 74 -3.42 -3.46 -26.25
N CYS A 75 -2.94 -2.27 -25.94
CA CYS A 75 -3.15 -1.06 -26.69
C CYS A 75 -1.96 -0.79 -27.63
N LYS A 76 -2.12 -1.04 -28.92
CA LYS A 76 -1.11 -0.73 -29.95
C LYS A 76 -1.27 0.65 -30.59
N GLN A 77 -2.46 1.23 -30.57
CA GLN A 77 -2.76 2.60 -30.99
C GLN A 77 -2.71 3.53 -29.81
N LYS A 78 -1.48 3.79 -29.31
CA LYS A 78 -1.28 4.49 -28.06
C LYS A 78 -1.73 5.95 -28.12
N LEU A 79 -1.47 6.65 -29.23
CA LEU A 79 -1.81 8.08 -29.37
C LEU A 79 -3.31 8.32 -29.20
N GLU A 80 -4.15 7.58 -29.92
CA GLU A 80 -5.62 7.72 -29.84
C GLU A 80 -6.13 7.45 -28.42
N THR A 81 -5.59 6.40 -27.77
CA THR A 81 -5.94 6.04 -26.39
C THR A 81 -5.56 7.16 -25.41
N ILE A 82 -4.38 7.76 -25.59
CA ILE A 82 -3.89 8.83 -24.72
C ILE A 82 -4.69 10.12 -24.93
N GLN A 83 -5.01 10.48 -26.17
CA GLN A 83 -5.86 11.64 -26.47
C GLN A 83 -7.24 11.52 -25.80
N LYS A 84 -7.83 10.33 -25.86
CA LYS A 84 -9.09 10.06 -25.19
C LYS A 84 -8.93 10.13 -23.66
N LEU A 85 -7.90 9.50 -23.11
CA LEU A 85 -7.58 9.52 -21.68
C LEU A 85 -7.47 10.95 -21.16
N VAL A 86 -6.70 11.80 -21.83
CA VAL A 86 -6.46 13.19 -21.46
C VAL A 86 -7.78 13.97 -21.48
N THR A 87 -8.60 13.77 -22.52
CA THR A 87 -9.93 14.39 -22.64
C THR A 87 -10.88 13.95 -21.52
N ASP A 88 -10.91 12.65 -21.21
CA ASP A 88 -11.75 12.08 -20.15
C ASP A 88 -11.36 12.57 -18.74
N LEU A 89 -10.12 13.01 -18.56
CA LEU A 89 -9.62 13.62 -17.33
C LEU A 89 -9.79 15.15 -17.29
N GLY A 90 -10.29 15.77 -18.35
CA GLY A 90 -10.42 17.22 -18.46
C GLY A 90 -9.09 17.97 -18.60
N LEU A 91 -8.06 17.28 -19.09
CA LEU A 91 -6.72 17.81 -19.30
C LEU A 91 -6.44 18.08 -20.78
N THR A 92 -5.30 18.71 -21.06
CA THR A 92 -4.75 18.86 -22.40
C THR A 92 -3.48 18.00 -22.57
N MET A 93 -3.11 17.72 -23.82
CA MET A 93 -1.89 16.93 -24.11
C MET A 93 -0.62 17.62 -23.59
N GLU A 94 -0.59 18.96 -23.51
CA GLU A 94 0.50 19.75 -22.94
C GLU A 94 0.65 19.59 -21.41
N GLN A 95 -0.38 19.08 -20.75
CA GLN A 95 -0.36 18.77 -19.32
C GLN A 95 0.05 17.32 -19.03
N ALA A 96 0.32 16.52 -20.06
CA ALA A 96 0.75 15.15 -19.95
C ALA A 96 2.25 14.99 -20.20
N ALA A 97 2.93 14.22 -19.34
CA ALA A 97 4.22 13.64 -19.61
C ALA A 97 4.04 12.18 -20.05
N TYR A 98 4.80 11.75 -21.04
CA TYR A 98 4.80 10.37 -21.51
C TYR A 98 6.21 9.82 -21.50
N ILE A 99 6.40 8.63 -20.94
CA ILE A 99 7.66 7.89 -21.00
C ILE A 99 7.48 6.57 -21.77
N GLY A 100 8.27 6.37 -22.83
CA GLY A 100 8.25 5.21 -23.69
C GLY A 100 9.61 4.95 -24.33
N ASP A 101 9.85 3.73 -24.78
CA ASP A 101 11.16 3.29 -25.27
C ASP A 101 11.14 2.75 -26.71
N GLY A 102 9.97 2.35 -27.21
CA GLY A 102 9.82 1.51 -28.38
C GLY A 102 9.15 2.14 -29.58
N LYS A 103 8.96 1.32 -30.62
CA LYS A 103 8.37 1.73 -31.89
C LYS A 103 6.94 2.30 -31.75
N TYR A 104 6.14 1.72 -30.85
CA TYR A 104 4.74 2.13 -30.67
C TYR A 104 4.58 3.44 -29.88
N ASP A 105 5.68 3.96 -29.34
CA ASP A 105 5.71 5.23 -28.59
C ASP A 105 6.01 6.42 -29.51
N LEU A 106 6.61 6.19 -30.67
CA LEU A 106 7.04 7.24 -31.59
C LEU A 106 5.89 8.17 -32.01
N GLU A 107 4.68 7.64 -32.13
CA GLU A 107 3.51 8.45 -32.49
C GLU A 107 3.01 9.33 -31.32
N VAL A 108 3.37 9.01 -30.07
CA VAL A 108 2.94 9.74 -28.87
C VAL A 108 3.90 10.88 -28.54
N LEU A 109 5.22 10.61 -28.62
CA LEU A 109 6.26 11.53 -28.15
C LEU A 109 6.11 12.98 -28.66
N PRO A 110 5.78 13.26 -29.93
CA PRO A 110 5.66 14.64 -30.42
C PRO A 110 4.40 15.37 -29.96
N HIS A 111 3.46 14.70 -29.30
CA HIS A 111 2.13 15.26 -29.03
C HIS A 111 1.86 15.56 -27.56
N VAL A 112 2.77 15.20 -26.66
CA VAL A 112 2.64 15.45 -25.23
C VAL A 112 3.42 16.68 -24.78
N GLY A 113 3.10 17.22 -23.62
CA GLY A 113 3.78 18.38 -23.06
C GLY A 113 5.21 18.12 -22.61
N MET A 114 5.53 16.85 -22.30
CA MET A 114 6.87 16.40 -21.97
C MET A 114 7.05 14.95 -22.42
N SER A 115 7.87 14.73 -23.42
CA SER A 115 8.20 13.38 -23.88
C SER A 115 9.54 12.92 -23.32
N VAL A 116 9.57 11.71 -22.78
CA VAL A 116 10.72 11.14 -22.07
C VAL A 116 11.01 9.72 -22.61
N CYS A 117 12.27 9.35 -22.67
CA CYS A 117 12.65 7.97 -22.94
C CYS A 117 13.84 7.52 -22.09
N PRO A 118 13.94 6.22 -21.73
CA PRO A 118 15.11 5.64 -21.08
C PRO A 118 16.37 5.71 -21.95
N ALA A 119 17.55 5.54 -21.36
CA ALA A 119 18.83 5.58 -22.06
C ALA A 119 18.98 4.55 -23.15
N ASP A 120 18.38 3.38 -22.97
CA ASP A 120 18.41 2.22 -23.87
C ASP A 120 17.22 2.14 -24.84
N ALA A 121 16.35 3.16 -24.86
CA ALA A 121 15.28 3.29 -25.85
C ALA A 121 15.82 3.21 -27.28
N ILE A 122 14.97 2.81 -28.23
CA ILE A 122 15.35 2.78 -29.63
C ILE A 122 15.83 4.17 -30.09
N ARG A 123 16.72 4.18 -31.08
CA ARG A 123 17.35 5.43 -31.57
C ARG A 123 16.31 6.48 -31.96
N GLU A 124 15.25 6.08 -32.63
CA GLU A 124 14.18 6.95 -33.09
C GLU A 124 13.45 7.63 -31.93
N ALA A 125 13.17 6.90 -30.86
CA ALA A 125 12.56 7.49 -29.64
C ALA A 125 13.48 8.50 -28.98
N ARG A 126 14.78 8.19 -28.86
CA ARG A 126 15.78 9.11 -28.29
C ARG A 126 15.98 10.38 -29.12
N LEU A 127 15.71 10.35 -30.42
CA LEU A 127 15.81 11.54 -31.30
C LEU A 127 14.54 12.40 -31.23
N GLN A 128 13.41 11.86 -30.82
CA GLN A 128 12.13 12.56 -30.77
C GLN A 128 11.76 13.04 -29.36
N ALA A 129 12.28 12.39 -28.33
CA ALA A 129 11.95 12.74 -26.95
C ALA A 129 12.60 14.07 -26.53
N ASP A 130 11.89 14.87 -25.75
CA ASP A 130 12.40 16.10 -25.14
C ASP A 130 13.51 15.80 -24.12
N VAL A 131 13.37 14.66 -23.42
CA VAL A 131 14.31 14.23 -22.38
C VAL A 131 14.72 12.77 -22.61
N VAL A 132 16.01 12.53 -22.72
CA VAL A 132 16.62 11.19 -22.71
C VAL A 132 17.26 11.01 -21.34
N LEU A 133 16.75 10.03 -20.58
CA LEU A 133 17.26 9.72 -19.24
C LEU A 133 18.64 9.07 -19.32
N HIS A 134 19.39 9.12 -18.21
CA HIS A 134 20.69 8.45 -18.08
C HIS A 134 20.53 6.98 -17.69
N GLN A 135 19.43 6.64 -17.03
CA GLN A 135 19.12 5.29 -16.59
C GLN A 135 18.35 4.54 -17.68
N ALA A 136 18.65 3.24 -17.81
CA ALA A 136 17.93 2.33 -18.70
C ALA A 136 16.55 1.96 -18.12
N GLY A 137 15.67 1.43 -18.98
CA GLY A 137 14.38 0.89 -18.56
C GLY A 137 14.54 -0.20 -17.50
N GLY A 138 13.68 -0.18 -16.48
CA GLY A 138 13.75 -1.12 -15.35
C GLY A 138 15.05 -1.07 -14.54
N ASP A 139 15.80 0.02 -14.63
CA ASP A 139 17.06 0.23 -13.89
C ASP A 139 17.15 1.58 -13.17
N GLY A 140 16.01 2.15 -12.78
CA GLY A 140 15.92 3.39 -12.04
C GLY A 140 15.52 4.60 -12.90
N CYS A 141 15.08 4.42 -14.12
CA CYS A 141 14.71 5.50 -15.03
C CYS A 141 13.49 6.29 -14.54
N ILE A 142 12.53 5.63 -13.87
CA ILE A 142 11.35 6.32 -13.30
C ILE A 142 11.76 7.13 -12.06
N TRP A 143 12.75 6.66 -11.30
CA TRP A 143 13.31 7.45 -10.21
C TRP A 143 14.02 8.73 -10.71
N GLU A 144 14.72 8.64 -11.84
CA GLU A 144 15.31 9.82 -12.49
C GLU A 144 14.23 10.78 -12.99
N LEU A 145 13.19 10.27 -13.67
CA LEU A 145 12.03 11.06 -14.08
C LEU A 145 11.36 11.79 -12.91
N LEU A 146 11.17 11.08 -11.79
CA LEU A 146 10.65 11.69 -10.56
C LEU A 146 11.50 12.89 -10.13
N SER A 147 12.83 12.81 -10.22
CA SER A 147 13.73 13.90 -9.85
C SER A 147 13.54 15.10 -10.75
N ILE A 148 13.38 14.90 -12.06
CA ILE A 148 13.13 15.96 -13.05
C ILE A 148 11.79 16.65 -12.78
N LEU A 149 10.72 15.86 -12.60
CA LEU A 149 9.39 16.38 -12.31
C LEU A 149 9.28 17.03 -10.91
N ALA A 150 10.19 16.67 -10.00
CA ALA A 150 10.22 17.22 -8.64
C ALA A 150 10.68 18.68 -8.59
N GLU A 151 11.52 19.12 -9.53
CA GLU A 151 11.92 20.50 -9.66
C GLU A 151 10.73 21.41 -10.02
N ASP A 152 9.74 20.86 -10.73
CA ASP A 152 8.51 21.57 -11.11
C ASP A 152 7.42 21.57 -10.02
N ARG A 153 7.45 20.59 -9.11
CA ARG A 153 6.47 20.42 -8.04
C ARG A 153 7.13 20.03 -6.71
N CYS A 154 7.98 20.90 -6.21
CA CYS A 154 8.23 20.84 -4.78
C CYS A 154 6.90 21.20 -4.09
N PRO A 155 6.40 20.43 -3.10
CA PRO A 155 5.24 20.87 -2.33
C PRO A 155 5.66 22.08 -1.48
N ASP A 156 5.83 23.23 -2.13
CA ASP A 156 6.25 24.48 -1.50
C ASP A 156 5.19 25.08 -0.58
N SER A 157 4.04 24.40 -0.41
CA SER A 157 3.08 24.84 0.57
C SER A 157 2.58 23.66 1.43
N ALA A 158 2.49 23.89 2.73
CA ALA A 158 1.82 23.01 3.67
C ALA A 158 0.38 22.65 3.21
N GLU A 159 -0.26 23.53 2.46
CA GLU A 159 -1.59 23.33 1.88
C GLU A 159 -1.62 22.23 0.81
N SER A 160 -0.66 22.20 -0.11
CA SER A 160 -0.57 21.15 -1.13
C SER A 160 -0.33 19.77 -0.50
N TYR A 161 0.55 19.70 0.50
CA TYR A 161 0.78 18.47 1.27
C TYR A 161 -0.49 18.00 1.98
N LEU A 162 -1.18 18.92 2.65
CA LEU A 162 -2.42 18.63 3.36
C LEU A 162 -3.50 18.09 2.40
N ASN A 163 -3.71 18.76 1.27
CA ASN A 163 -4.70 18.35 0.28
C ASN A 163 -4.40 16.97 -0.30
N ALA A 164 -3.14 16.65 -0.59
CA ALA A 164 -2.72 15.33 -1.04
C ALA A 164 -3.01 14.24 0.01
N ARG A 165 -2.72 14.50 1.29
CA ARG A 165 -3.03 13.56 2.39
C ARG A 165 -4.53 13.36 2.57
N MET A 166 -5.31 14.43 2.50
CA MET A 166 -6.76 14.35 2.60
C MET A 166 -7.37 13.54 1.45
N ALA A 167 -6.89 13.74 0.21
CA ALA A 167 -7.35 12.98 -0.95
C ALA A 167 -7.02 11.48 -0.82
N GLU A 168 -5.82 11.14 -0.34
CA GLU A 168 -5.43 9.75 -0.06
C GLU A 168 -6.36 9.09 0.97
N HIS A 169 -6.64 9.76 2.09
CA HIS A 169 -7.56 9.25 3.10
C HIS A 169 -8.97 9.04 2.54
N GLN A 170 -9.50 10.00 1.77
CA GLN A 170 -10.81 9.85 1.11
C GLN A 170 -10.86 8.62 0.19
N LEU A 171 -9.78 8.37 -0.57
CA LEU A 171 -9.70 7.21 -1.45
C LEU A 171 -9.69 5.89 -0.66
N ILE A 172 -8.95 5.83 0.45
CA ILE A 172 -8.92 4.65 1.34
C ILE A 172 -10.33 4.37 1.87
N PHE A 173 -11.01 5.37 2.42
CA PHE A 173 -12.38 5.20 2.93
C PHE A 173 -13.35 4.76 1.84
N LYS A 174 -13.24 5.33 0.64
CA LYS A 174 -14.07 4.93 -0.52
C LYS A 174 -13.84 3.47 -0.91
N ARG A 175 -12.59 3.01 -0.91
CA ARG A 175 -12.25 1.61 -1.18
C ARG A 175 -12.79 0.68 -0.09
N MET A 176 -12.57 1.02 1.17
CA MET A 176 -13.09 0.25 2.31
C MET A 176 -14.63 0.14 2.28
N ALA A 177 -15.32 1.22 1.96
CA ALA A 177 -16.79 1.22 1.86
C ALA A 177 -17.32 0.34 0.73
N ALA A 178 -16.55 0.14 -0.33
CA ALA A 178 -16.88 -0.71 -1.46
C ALA A 178 -16.48 -2.18 -1.26
N ASP A 179 -15.58 -2.47 -0.30
CA ASP A 179 -15.06 -3.81 -0.03
C ASP A 179 -16.03 -4.65 0.79
N ARG A 180 -16.88 -5.40 0.10
CA ARG A 180 -17.86 -6.31 0.72
C ARG A 180 -17.23 -7.44 1.55
N PRO A 181 -16.16 -8.10 1.11
CA PRO A 181 -15.41 -9.07 1.91
C PRO A 181 -14.86 -8.49 3.22
N LEU A 182 -14.28 -7.29 3.19
CA LEU A 182 -13.80 -6.61 4.40
C LEU A 182 -14.96 -6.31 5.36
N ALA A 183 -16.05 -5.76 4.86
CA ALA A 183 -17.24 -5.48 5.66
C ALA A 183 -17.78 -6.75 6.34
N ALA A 184 -17.84 -7.87 5.61
CA ALA A 184 -18.28 -9.15 6.16
C ALA A 184 -17.34 -9.66 7.26
N ARG A 185 -16.02 -9.52 7.09
CA ARG A 185 -15.02 -9.87 8.14
C ARG A 185 -15.19 -9.01 9.38
N ILE A 186 -15.34 -7.70 9.24
CA ILE A 186 -15.57 -6.79 10.37
C ILE A 186 -16.81 -7.21 11.16
N MET A 187 -17.91 -7.50 10.47
CA MET A 187 -19.15 -7.95 11.12
C MET A 187 -18.98 -9.29 11.84
N ALA A 188 -18.29 -10.26 11.24
CA ALA A 188 -18.00 -11.55 11.85
C ALA A 188 -17.14 -11.41 13.12
N VAL A 189 -16.10 -10.60 13.08
CA VAL A 189 -15.27 -10.30 14.26
C VAL A 189 -16.10 -9.63 15.35
N GLY A 190 -16.92 -8.63 15.01
CA GLY A 190 -17.80 -7.96 15.95
C GLY A 190 -18.77 -8.94 16.64
N GLN A 191 -19.39 -9.84 15.88
CA GLN A 191 -20.28 -10.87 16.41
C GLN A 191 -19.56 -11.83 17.35
N ALA A 192 -18.39 -12.33 16.96
CA ALA A 192 -17.59 -13.25 17.77
C ALA A 192 -17.09 -12.59 19.07
N LEU A 193 -16.73 -11.31 19.02
CA LEU A 193 -16.36 -10.52 20.19
C LEU A 193 -17.53 -10.41 21.18
N VAL A 194 -18.71 -10.03 20.70
CA VAL A 194 -19.93 -9.95 21.52
C VAL A 194 -20.24 -11.30 22.20
N GLU A 195 -20.19 -12.40 21.45
CA GLU A 195 -20.45 -13.75 22.00
C GLU A 195 -19.46 -14.14 23.10
N ARG A 196 -18.17 -13.81 22.92
CA ARG A 196 -17.12 -14.07 23.93
C ARG A 196 -17.37 -13.24 25.20
N MET A 197 -17.65 -11.95 25.04
CA MET A 197 -17.91 -11.05 26.17
C MET A 197 -19.20 -11.43 26.94
N GLN A 198 -20.26 -11.87 26.26
CA GLN A 198 -21.47 -12.37 26.89
C GLN A 198 -21.22 -13.63 27.74
N LYS A 199 -20.22 -14.44 27.37
CA LYS A 199 -19.75 -15.59 28.14
C LYS A 199 -18.78 -15.22 29.26
N GLY A 200 -18.61 -13.92 29.55
CA GLY A 200 -17.70 -13.39 30.57
C GLY A 200 -16.24 -13.43 30.12
N GLY A 201 -15.96 -13.34 28.82
CA GLY A 201 -14.63 -13.14 28.28
C GLY A 201 -14.16 -11.70 28.43
N GLN A 202 -12.84 -11.50 28.42
CA GLN A 202 -12.15 -10.22 28.48
C GLN A 202 -11.48 -9.91 27.16
N LEU A 203 -11.39 -8.63 26.83
CA LEU A 203 -10.67 -8.13 25.67
C LEU A 203 -9.26 -7.66 26.06
N PHE A 204 -8.24 -8.26 25.47
CA PHE A 204 -6.87 -7.78 25.56
C PHE A 204 -6.46 -7.09 24.25
N LEU A 205 -5.75 -5.97 24.38
CA LEU A 205 -5.23 -5.23 23.22
C LEU A 205 -3.72 -4.98 23.37
N CYS A 206 -3.00 -5.11 22.28
CA CYS A 206 -1.57 -4.81 22.24
C CYS A 206 -1.17 -4.11 20.93
N GLY A 207 -0.13 -3.30 21.00
CA GLY A 207 0.42 -2.53 19.90
C GLY A 207 1.71 -1.83 20.32
N ASN A 208 2.44 -1.27 19.38
CA ASN A 208 3.67 -0.51 19.61
C ASN A 208 3.47 0.96 19.21
N GLY A 209 4.12 1.90 19.88
CA GLY A 209 4.08 3.32 19.51
C GLY A 209 2.66 3.89 19.41
N GLY A 210 2.26 4.40 18.25
CA GLY A 210 0.91 4.87 17.98
C GLY A 210 -0.16 3.79 18.18
N SER A 211 0.11 2.56 17.74
CA SER A 211 -0.79 1.42 17.95
C SER A 211 -0.94 1.02 19.42
N ALA A 212 0.02 1.35 20.29
CA ALA A 212 -0.15 1.21 21.73
C ALA A 212 -1.14 2.24 22.27
N ALA A 213 -1.13 3.48 21.75
CA ALA A 213 -2.11 4.49 22.09
C ALA A 213 -3.52 4.10 21.62
N ASP A 214 -3.65 3.54 20.41
CA ASP A 214 -4.92 3.02 19.89
C ASP A 214 -5.46 1.88 20.78
N ALA A 215 -4.60 0.95 21.20
CA ALA A 215 -4.97 -0.13 22.11
C ALA A 215 -5.52 0.40 23.44
N GLN A 216 -4.90 1.43 24.01
CA GLN A 216 -5.36 2.07 25.24
C GLN A 216 -6.70 2.79 25.04
N HIS A 217 -6.83 3.52 23.93
CA HIS A 217 -8.06 4.24 23.61
C HIS A 217 -9.24 3.27 23.43
N ILE A 218 -9.07 2.21 22.64
CA ILE A 218 -10.10 1.20 22.45
C ILE A 218 -10.48 0.53 23.78
N ALA A 219 -9.50 0.15 24.61
CA ALA A 219 -9.79 -0.43 25.92
C ALA A 219 -10.63 0.52 26.80
N ALA A 220 -10.31 1.83 26.79
CA ALA A 220 -11.05 2.83 27.53
C ALA A 220 -12.51 2.96 27.05
N GLU A 221 -12.76 2.86 25.75
CA GLU A 221 -14.12 2.90 25.18
C GLU A 221 -14.95 1.66 25.58
N PHE A 222 -14.32 0.50 25.74
CA PHE A 222 -14.99 -0.72 26.23
C PHE A 222 -15.31 -0.64 27.71
N VAL A 223 -14.42 -0.14 28.53
CA VAL A 223 -14.63 0.06 29.99
C VAL A 223 -15.62 1.20 30.25
N GLY A 224 -15.55 2.25 29.45
CA GLY A 224 -16.49 3.36 29.48
C GLY A 224 -17.85 3.02 28.87
N ARG A 225 -18.49 3.99 28.22
CA ARG A 225 -19.83 3.81 27.63
C ARG A 225 -19.88 4.00 26.11
N PHE A 226 -18.87 4.64 25.49
CA PHE A 226 -18.87 5.09 24.11
C PHE A 226 -20.15 5.91 23.79
N TYR A 227 -20.99 5.46 22.83
CA TYR A 227 -22.22 6.18 22.46
C TYR A 227 -23.45 5.86 23.33
N GLN A 228 -23.45 4.73 24.04
CA GLN A 228 -24.64 4.24 24.75
C GLN A 228 -24.31 3.95 26.22
N GLU A 229 -25.21 4.34 27.12
CA GLU A 229 -25.11 3.95 28.53
C GLU A 229 -25.29 2.44 28.64
N ARG A 230 -24.31 1.76 29.23
CA ARG A 230 -24.26 0.30 29.36
C ARG A 230 -23.34 -0.11 30.52
N PRO A 231 -23.46 -1.33 31.04
CA PRO A 231 -22.48 -1.87 31.98
C PRO A 231 -21.08 -1.87 31.39
N ALA A 232 -20.06 -1.64 32.22
CA ALA A 232 -18.67 -1.69 31.82
C ALA A 232 -18.32 -3.10 31.26
N LEU A 233 -17.58 -3.13 30.16
CA LEU A 233 -17.06 -4.34 29.55
C LEU A 233 -15.59 -4.51 29.93
N CYS A 234 -15.18 -5.75 30.24
CA CYS A 234 -13.81 -6.03 30.65
C CYS A 234 -12.85 -5.95 29.47
N ALA A 235 -12.02 -4.89 29.46
CA ALA A 235 -10.99 -4.69 28.42
C ALA A 235 -9.71 -4.12 29.05
N GLU A 236 -8.57 -4.57 28.58
CA GLU A 236 -7.26 -4.13 29.04
C GLU A 236 -6.26 -3.98 27.89
N ALA A 237 -5.59 -2.82 27.83
CA ALA A 237 -4.44 -2.65 26.97
C ALA A 237 -3.17 -3.13 27.71
N LEU A 238 -2.47 -4.12 27.14
CA LEU A 238 -1.25 -4.69 27.71
C LEU A 238 -0.04 -3.73 27.67
N THR A 239 -0.27 -2.51 27.22
CA THR A 239 0.74 -1.46 27.02
C THR A 239 0.82 -0.44 28.16
N VAL A 240 -0.01 -0.59 29.21
CA VAL A 240 -0.17 0.47 30.24
C VAL A 240 0.74 0.31 31.45
N ASN A 241 1.10 -0.92 31.82
CA ASN A 241 1.94 -1.15 32.99
C ASN A 241 3.42 -1.07 32.64
N THR A 242 4.01 0.09 32.83
CA THR A 242 5.42 0.34 32.47
C THR A 242 6.41 -0.52 33.26
N SER A 243 6.09 -0.86 34.52
CA SER A 243 6.94 -1.73 35.34
C SER A 243 6.97 -3.17 34.77
N ILE A 244 5.81 -3.70 34.36
CA ILE A 244 5.74 -5.01 33.68
C ILE A 244 6.51 -4.98 32.36
N LEU A 245 6.30 -3.96 31.52
CA LEU A 245 6.96 -3.85 30.22
C LEU A 245 8.48 -3.78 30.34
N THR A 246 8.97 -2.96 31.27
CA THR A 246 10.42 -2.78 31.46
C THR A 246 11.09 -3.99 32.12
N ALA A 247 10.46 -4.62 33.10
CA ALA A 247 10.98 -5.82 33.75
C ALA A 247 11.05 -7.00 32.76
N ILE A 248 9.94 -7.26 32.05
CA ILE A 248 9.91 -8.36 31.07
C ILE A 248 10.86 -8.05 29.89
N GLY A 249 10.89 -6.83 29.41
CA GLY A 249 11.79 -6.42 28.34
C GLY A 249 13.25 -6.60 28.68
N ASN A 250 13.64 -6.33 29.95
CA ASN A 250 15.01 -6.53 30.45
C ASN A 250 15.34 -8.00 30.65
N ASP A 251 14.44 -8.79 31.22
CA ASP A 251 14.74 -10.15 31.68
C ASP A 251 14.51 -11.22 30.60
N TYR A 252 13.56 -11.00 29.66
CA TYR A 252 13.11 -12.00 28.70
C TYR A 252 13.15 -11.53 27.23
N GLY A 253 13.48 -10.24 26.99
CA GLY A 253 13.40 -9.62 25.68
C GLY A 253 12.05 -8.97 25.37
N TYR A 254 12.08 -7.97 24.47
CA TYR A 254 10.89 -7.15 24.17
C TYR A 254 9.79 -7.95 23.42
N GLU A 255 10.15 -9.01 22.75
CA GLU A 255 9.21 -9.93 22.11
C GLU A 255 8.29 -10.66 23.10
N ARG A 256 8.66 -10.73 24.39
CA ARG A 256 7.89 -11.41 25.44
C ARG A 256 6.98 -10.49 26.26
N VAL A 257 7.03 -9.18 26.05
CA VAL A 257 6.35 -8.20 26.92
C VAL A 257 4.83 -8.38 26.99
N PHE A 258 4.19 -8.81 25.91
CA PHE A 258 2.76 -9.10 25.87
C PHE A 258 2.45 -10.55 26.19
N VAL A 259 3.28 -11.47 25.74
CA VAL A 259 3.14 -12.92 26.00
C VAL A 259 3.05 -13.22 27.50
N ARG A 260 3.98 -12.69 28.30
CA ARG A 260 4.00 -12.93 29.75
C ARG A 260 2.77 -12.40 30.46
N GLN A 261 2.19 -11.34 29.96
CA GLN A 261 0.95 -10.79 30.51
C GLN A 261 -0.27 -11.65 30.16
N LEU A 262 -0.33 -12.17 28.91
CA LEU A 262 -1.36 -13.10 28.48
C LEU A 262 -1.30 -14.40 29.30
N GLU A 263 -0.10 -15.00 29.42
CA GLU A 263 0.11 -16.22 30.22
C GLU A 263 -0.37 -16.07 31.68
N ALA A 264 -0.29 -14.86 32.25
CA ALA A 264 -0.71 -14.59 33.61
C ALA A 264 -2.20 -14.30 33.77
N LYS A 265 -2.89 -13.79 32.75
CA LYS A 265 -4.22 -13.21 32.89
C LYS A 265 -5.28 -13.85 31.99
N ALA A 266 -4.90 -14.33 30.80
CA ALA A 266 -5.85 -14.70 29.77
C ALA A 266 -6.41 -16.13 29.95
N HIS A 267 -7.62 -16.33 29.48
CA HIS A 267 -8.35 -17.59 29.51
C HIS A 267 -8.93 -17.91 28.11
N PRO A 268 -9.26 -19.16 27.77
CA PRO A 268 -9.71 -19.55 26.42
C PRO A 268 -10.92 -18.81 25.87
N LYS A 269 -11.73 -18.19 26.73
CA LYS A 269 -12.92 -17.41 26.32
C LYS A 269 -12.59 -15.96 25.94
N ASP A 270 -11.37 -15.52 26.17
CA ASP A 270 -10.97 -14.14 25.97
C ASP A 270 -10.66 -13.84 24.50
N VAL A 271 -10.47 -12.58 24.20
CA VAL A 271 -10.14 -12.06 22.87
C VAL A 271 -8.83 -11.29 22.93
N LEU A 272 -7.97 -11.48 21.97
CA LEU A 272 -6.76 -10.68 21.77
C LEU A 272 -6.87 -9.92 20.46
N ILE A 273 -6.70 -8.58 20.51
CA ILE A 273 -6.54 -7.74 19.35
C ILE A 273 -5.10 -7.23 19.31
N GLY A 274 -4.34 -7.65 18.29
CA GLY A 274 -3.03 -7.12 17.96
C GLY A 274 -3.15 -5.98 16.95
N ILE A 275 -2.45 -4.87 17.16
CA ILE A 275 -2.45 -3.72 16.26
C ILE A 275 -1.02 -3.48 15.76
N SER A 276 -0.79 -3.59 14.44
CA SER A 276 0.51 -3.33 13.83
C SER A 276 0.34 -2.97 12.36
N THR A 277 0.77 -1.79 11.96
CA THR A 277 0.65 -1.31 10.57
C THR A 277 1.41 -2.19 9.57
N SER A 278 2.58 -2.74 9.94
CA SER A 278 3.38 -3.63 9.11
C SER A 278 3.01 -5.12 9.22
N GLY A 279 2.24 -5.50 10.24
CA GLY A 279 1.96 -6.90 10.55
C GLY A 279 3.19 -7.75 10.97
N SER A 280 4.39 -7.16 11.05
CA SER A 280 5.66 -7.89 11.24
C SER A 280 6.33 -7.66 12.61
N SER A 281 5.68 -6.98 13.55
CA SER A 281 6.22 -6.73 14.89
C SER A 281 6.30 -8.01 15.71
N ASN A 282 7.52 -8.48 16.04
CA ASN A 282 7.75 -9.76 16.71
C ASN A 282 6.96 -9.92 18.03
N ASN A 283 6.89 -8.89 18.86
CA ASN A 283 6.14 -8.96 20.12
C ASN A 283 4.63 -9.12 19.90
N ILE A 284 4.07 -8.57 18.81
CA ILE A 284 2.67 -8.76 18.42
C ILE A 284 2.45 -10.18 17.88
N LEU A 285 3.32 -10.65 16.99
CA LEU A 285 3.26 -12.01 16.44
C LEU A 285 3.35 -13.06 17.56
N GLU A 286 4.29 -12.91 18.50
CA GLU A 286 4.42 -13.80 19.65
C GLU A 286 3.18 -13.76 20.57
N ALA A 287 2.56 -12.59 20.74
CA ALA A 287 1.31 -12.47 21.49
C ALA A 287 0.17 -13.25 20.80
N LEU A 288 0.03 -13.12 19.46
CA LEU A 288 -0.97 -13.86 18.70
C LEU A 288 -0.72 -15.38 18.75
N ARG A 289 0.54 -15.84 18.59
CA ARG A 289 0.91 -17.26 18.76
C ARG A 289 0.56 -17.77 20.17
N CYS A 290 0.79 -16.95 21.19
CA CYS A 290 0.41 -17.27 22.56
C CYS A 290 -1.11 -17.36 22.70
N GLY A 291 -1.85 -16.38 22.17
CA GLY A 291 -3.31 -16.38 22.17
C GLY A 291 -3.90 -17.62 21.49
N GLN A 292 -3.35 -18.04 20.35
CA GLN A 292 -3.74 -19.25 19.65
C GLN A 292 -3.54 -20.50 20.51
N ARG A 293 -2.35 -20.65 21.12
CA ARG A 293 -2.07 -21.79 22.03
C ARG A 293 -3.01 -21.83 23.25
N MET A 294 -3.43 -20.67 23.74
CA MET A 294 -4.33 -20.55 24.89
C MET A 294 -5.82 -20.64 24.51
N GLY A 295 -6.16 -20.72 23.22
CA GLY A 295 -7.54 -20.80 22.71
C GLY A 295 -8.30 -19.48 22.71
N LEU A 296 -7.59 -18.34 22.69
CA LEU A 296 -8.18 -17.03 22.52
C LEU A 296 -8.74 -16.86 21.11
N LEU A 297 -9.68 -15.95 20.95
CA LEU A 297 -10.00 -15.40 19.63
C LEU A 297 -8.94 -14.33 19.29
N ASN A 298 -8.10 -14.61 18.33
CA ASN A 298 -7.14 -13.65 17.83
C ASN A 298 -7.74 -12.78 16.73
N VAL A 299 -7.47 -11.49 16.79
CA VAL A 299 -7.80 -10.51 15.76
C VAL A 299 -6.58 -9.66 15.49
N MET A 300 -6.21 -9.48 14.22
CA MET A 300 -5.13 -8.60 13.83
C MET A 300 -5.65 -7.41 13.03
N LEU A 301 -5.33 -6.19 13.49
CA LEU A 301 -5.52 -4.96 12.72
C LEU A 301 -4.18 -4.58 12.08
N THR A 302 -4.11 -4.68 10.74
CA THR A 302 -2.88 -4.46 9.99
C THR A 302 -3.15 -3.77 8.65
N GLY A 303 -2.09 -3.30 7.97
CA GLY A 303 -2.17 -2.78 6.62
C GLY A 303 -2.42 -3.87 5.58
N GLU A 304 -2.52 -3.47 4.32
CA GLU A 304 -2.81 -4.35 3.19
C GLU A 304 -1.70 -5.39 2.94
N HIS A 305 -0.45 -5.02 3.24
CA HIS A 305 0.71 -5.90 3.07
C HIS A 305 1.16 -6.42 4.43
N TYR A 306 0.95 -7.70 4.68
CA TYR A 306 1.34 -8.38 5.91
C TYR A 306 1.93 -9.77 5.60
N PRO A 307 2.77 -10.33 6.49
CA PRO A 307 3.29 -11.68 6.33
C PRO A 307 2.19 -12.73 6.29
N SER A 308 2.29 -13.70 5.35
CA SER A 308 1.29 -14.76 5.17
C SER A 308 1.08 -15.65 6.41
N GLU A 309 2.04 -15.71 7.33
CA GLU A 309 1.88 -16.43 8.60
C GLU A 309 0.74 -15.89 9.48
N LEU A 310 0.29 -14.65 9.26
CA LEU A 310 -0.86 -14.09 9.98
C LEU A 310 -2.20 -14.74 9.58
N ASP A 311 -2.28 -15.35 8.41
CA ASP A 311 -3.49 -16.05 7.97
C ASP A 311 -3.74 -17.33 8.77
N GLU A 312 -2.71 -17.82 9.48
CA GLU A 312 -2.75 -19.06 10.31
C GLU A 312 -2.91 -18.76 11.81
N LEU A 313 -2.78 -17.50 12.24
CA LEU A 313 -2.80 -17.03 13.63
C LEU A 313 -4.14 -16.41 14.04
#